data_ff260788cdf2d29316a78e3da373332b
#
_entry.id   ff260788cdf2d29316a78e3da373332b
#
_cell.length_a   1.000
_cell.length_b   1.000
_cell.length_c   1.000
_cell.angle_alpha   90.00
_cell.angle_beta   90.00
_cell.angle_gamma   90.00
#
_symmetry.space_group_name_H-M   'P 1'
#
loop_
_entity.id
_entity.type
_entity.pdbx_description
1 polymer ?
#
loop_
_entity_poly.entity_id
_entity_poly.type
_entity_poly.pdbx_seq_one_letter_code
_entity_poly.pdbx_strand_id
1 'polypeptide(L)'
;MAGALEGLRIIELAGIGPGPFAAMMLADHGADVIRVERPGARDLMGGADPLQRSRRSLALDLKWAEAVDVLRDLARTADGLIEGFRPGVMERLGLGPDVLLTDNPRLVYGRMTGWGQDGPLAQAAGHDINYIALSGALHLSGRAGDKPTPAMNLVGDFGGGGMMLAFGMLAALIGVQR
;
A
#
# COMPACT_ATOMS: atom_id res chain seq x y z
N MET A 1 19.65 17.10 4.11
CA MET A 1 19.86 16.82 2.67
C MET A 1 18.51 16.42 2.09
N ALA A 2 18.19 16.93 0.92
CA ALA A 2 17.00 16.53 0.18
C ALA A 2 17.04 15.01 -0.08
N GLY A 3 15.90 14.34 0.08
CA GLY A 3 15.81 12.91 -0.23
C GLY A 3 15.79 12.64 -1.73
N ALA A 4 16.15 11.43 -2.14
CA ALA A 4 16.16 11.05 -3.56
C ALA A 4 14.79 11.17 -4.26
N LEU A 5 13.69 11.15 -3.46
CA LEU A 5 12.32 11.24 -3.96
C LEU A 5 11.66 12.60 -3.63
N GLU A 6 12.47 13.62 -3.29
CA GLU A 6 11.95 14.96 -3.06
C GLU A 6 11.19 15.48 -4.28
N GLY A 7 10.04 16.08 -4.05
CA GLY A 7 9.14 16.58 -5.10
C GLY A 7 8.09 15.57 -5.56
N LEU A 8 8.22 14.28 -5.24
CA LEU A 8 7.18 13.30 -5.52
C LEU A 8 6.11 13.31 -4.42
N ARG A 9 4.85 13.30 -4.82
CA ARG A 9 3.69 13.18 -3.93
C ARG A 9 3.00 11.84 -4.09
N ILE A 10 2.86 11.13 -2.97
CA ILE A 10 2.22 9.82 -2.92
C ILE A 10 1.02 9.87 -1.98
N ILE A 11 -0.12 9.37 -2.42
CA ILE A 11 -1.30 9.16 -1.59
C ILE A 11 -1.26 7.71 -1.09
N GLU A 12 -1.43 7.51 0.21
CA GLU A 12 -1.59 6.20 0.82
C GLU A 12 -2.99 6.07 1.42
N LEU A 13 -3.79 5.11 0.97
CA LEU A 13 -5.01 4.72 1.68
C LEU A 13 -4.61 3.87 2.86
N ALA A 14 -5.00 4.28 4.08
CA ALA A 14 -4.62 3.61 5.31
C ALA A 14 -4.97 2.12 5.31
N GLY A 15 -4.02 1.31 5.67
CA GLY A 15 -4.13 -0.14 5.74
C GLY A 15 -3.20 -0.73 6.80
N ILE A 16 -2.92 -2.01 6.72
CA ILE A 16 -2.04 -2.76 7.63
C ILE A 16 -0.93 -3.44 6.81
N GLY A 17 0.26 -3.55 7.40
CA GLY A 17 1.36 -4.35 6.86
C GLY A 17 2.02 -3.78 5.60
N PRO A 18 1.96 -4.49 4.46
CA PRO A 18 2.82 -4.21 3.30
C PRO A 18 2.58 -2.87 2.62
N GLY A 19 1.32 -2.41 2.54
CA GLY A 19 1.01 -1.09 1.96
C GLY A 19 1.65 0.06 2.75
N PRO A 20 1.36 0.18 4.06
CA PRO A 20 2.04 1.14 4.95
C PRO A 20 3.57 1.02 4.95
N PHE A 21 4.12 -0.20 4.86
CA PHE A 21 5.55 -0.40 4.76
C PHE A 21 6.13 0.18 3.47
N ALA A 22 5.49 -0.05 2.32
CA ALA A 22 5.91 0.53 1.05
C ALA A 22 5.86 2.06 1.08
N ALA A 23 4.76 2.63 1.59
CA ALA A 23 4.59 4.08 1.72
C ALA A 23 5.65 4.70 2.65
N MET A 24 5.96 4.05 3.78
CA MET A 24 7.04 4.44 4.69
C MET A 24 8.39 4.46 3.97
N MET A 25 8.73 3.43 3.19
CA MET A 25 9.98 3.38 2.43
C MET A 25 10.11 4.57 1.48
N LEU A 26 9.03 4.91 0.76
CA LEU A 26 9.04 6.09 -0.12
C LEU A 26 9.19 7.40 0.66
N ALA A 27 8.50 7.53 1.80
CA ALA A 27 8.58 8.70 2.68
C ALA A 27 9.99 8.88 3.27
N ASP A 28 10.62 7.80 3.75
CA ASP A 28 11.98 7.84 4.28
C ASP A 28 13.01 8.28 3.23
N HIS A 29 12.70 8.12 1.95
CA HIS A 29 13.55 8.57 0.84
C HIS A 29 13.17 9.98 0.33
N GLY A 30 12.25 10.67 1.00
CA GLY A 30 11.94 12.08 0.75
C GLY A 30 10.65 12.35 -0.03
N ALA A 31 9.85 11.36 -0.38
CA ALA A 31 8.53 11.60 -0.97
C ALA A 31 7.57 12.26 0.03
N ASP A 32 6.75 13.20 -0.45
CA ASP A 32 5.63 13.79 0.30
C ASP A 32 4.48 12.79 0.34
N VAL A 33 4.39 11.97 1.40
CA VAL A 33 3.35 10.95 1.53
C VAL A 33 2.19 11.47 2.36
N ILE A 34 0.99 11.47 1.78
CA ILE A 34 -0.27 11.83 2.43
C ILE A 34 -1.04 10.54 2.72
N ARG A 35 -1.12 10.18 4.00
CA ARG A 35 -1.90 9.04 4.47
C ARG A 35 -3.35 9.46 4.69
N VAL A 36 -4.25 8.87 3.92
CA VAL A 36 -5.70 9.07 4.05
C VAL A 36 -6.28 7.97 4.92
N GLU A 37 -6.95 8.34 6.00
CA GLU A 37 -7.51 7.41 6.97
C GLU A 37 -8.92 7.83 7.40
N ARG A 38 -9.70 6.88 7.93
CA ARG A 38 -11.04 7.19 8.44
C ARG A 38 -10.93 8.03 9.70
N PRO A 39 -11.80 9.05 9.88
CA PRO A 39 -11.92 9.76 11.15
C PRO A 39 -12.13 8.79 12.32
N GLY A 40 -11.36 8.96 13.40
CA GLY A 40 -11.40 8.08 14.57
C GLY A 40 -10.88 6.66 14.33
N ALA A 41 -10.10 6.43 13.28
CA ALA A 41 -9.42 5.15 13.08
C ALA A 41 -8.58 4.82 14.32
N ARG A 42 -8.68 3.56 14.80
CA ARG A 42 -7.88 3.11 15.93
C ARG A 42 -6.42 2.97 15.50
N ASP A 43 -5.57 3.70 16.16
CA ASP A 43 -4.15 3.39 16.17
C ASP A 43 -3.91 2.18 17.07
N LEU A 44 -3.64 1.04 16.46
CA LEU A 44 -3.44 -0.23 17.16
C LEU A 44 -2.15 -0.23 18.02
N MET A 45 -1.21 0.65 17.71
CA MET A 45 0.09 0.77 18.39
C MET A 45 0.18 2.00 19.28
N GLY A 46 -0.93 2.75 19.45
CA GLY A 46 -0.99 3.91 20.35
C GLY A 46 -0.01 5.04 20.00
N GLY A 47 0.18 5.33 18.73
CA GLY A 47 1.13 6.35 18.24
C GLY A 47 2.57 5.86 18.10
N ALA A 48 2.84 4.60 18.45
CA ALA A 48 4.18 4.04 18.42
C ALA A 48 4.46 3.17 17.18
N ASP A 49 3.56 3.15 16.19
CA ASP A 49 3.76 2.37 14.96
C ASP A 49 4.84 2.99 14.08
N PRO A 50 6.04 2.37 13.98
CA PRO A 50 7.15 2.89 13.20
C PRO A 50 6.83 2.95 11.69
N LEU A 51 5.83 2.19 11.23
CA LEU A 51 5.40 2.22 9.84
C LEU A 51 4.70 3.54 9.47
N GLN A 52 4.32 4.35 10.45
CA GLN A 52 3.59 5.61 10.21
C GLN A 52 4.51 6.85 10.18
N ARG A 53 5.81 6.69 10.37
CA ARG A 53 6.77 7.81 10.37
C ARG A 53 6.85 8.53 9.01
N SER A 54 7.30 9.78 9.05
CA SER A 54 7.62 10.58 7.86
C SER A 54 6.44 10.87 6.92
N ARG A 55 5.19 10.78 7.42
CA ARG A 55 3.97 11.00 6.63
C ARG A 55 3.07 12.07 7.25
N ARG A 56 2.28 12.70 6.41
CA ARG A 56 1.16 13.56 6.83
C ARG A 56 -0.12 12.73 6.86
N SER A 57 -1.00 13.01 7.81
CA SER A 57 -2.30 12.34 7.93
C SER A 57 -3.42 13.28 7.49
N LEU A 58 -4.40 12.71 6.78
CA LEU A 58 -5.63 13.36 6.37
C LEU A 58 -6.81 12.43 6.72
N ALA A 59 -7.72 12.90 7.56
CA ALA A 59 -8.90 12.14 7.94
C ALA A 59 -10.05 12.39 6.95
N LEU A 60 -10.45 11.36 6.20
CA LEU A 60 -11.57 11.38 5.24
C LEU A 60 -12.47 10.16 5.45
N ASP A 61 -13.76 10.36 5.60
CA ASP A 61 -14.74 9.26 5.52
C ASP A 61 -15.22 9.10 4.08
N LEU A 62 -14.61 8.17 3.35
CA LEU A 62 -14.91 7.90 1.94
C LEU A 62 -16.33 7.34 1.69
N LYS A 63 -17.20 7.28 2.71
CA LYS A 63 -18.62 7.05 2.54
C LYS A 63 -19.37 8.31 2.11
N TRP A 64 -18.78 9.48 2.26
CA TRP A 64 -19.34 10.76 1.85
C TRP A 64 -18.78 11.18 0.49
N ALA A 65 -19.67 11.63 -0.39
CA ALA A 65 -19.27 12.02 -1.74
C ALA A 65 -18.22 13.13 -1.74
N GLU A 66 -18.37 14.10 -0.84
CA GLU A 66 -17.44 15.23 -0.70
C GLU A 66 -16.02 14.77 -0.32
N ALA A 67 -15.91 13.72 0.50
CA ALA A 67 -14.61 13.15 0.86
C ALA A 67 -13.98 12.38 -0.32
N VAL A 68 -14.79 11.72 -1.14
CA VAL A 68 -14.36 11.09 -2.40
C VAL A 68 -13.87 12.16 -3.37
N ASP A 69 -14.57 13.27 -3.53
CA ASP A 69 -14.16 14.38 -4.38
C ASP A 69 -12.83 14.99 -3.94
N VAL A 70 -12.63 15.20 -2.63
CA VAL A 70 -11.35 15.66 -2.07
C VAL A 70 -10.22 14.71 -2.40
N LEU A 71 -10.40 13.39 -2.24
CA LEU A 71 -9.38 12.40 -2.56
C LEU A 71 -9.08 12.38 -4.07
N ARG A 72 -10.11 12.51 -4.90
CA ARG A 72 -9.98 12.58 -6.36
C ARG A 72 -9.21 13.83 -6.80
N ASP A 73 -9.47 14.98 -6.17
CA ASP A 73 -8.73 16.22 -6.43
C ASP A 73 -7.26 16.10 -6.02
N LEU A 74 -6.97 15.46 -4.90
CA LEU A 74 -5.58 15.16 -4.50
C LEU A 74 -4.89 14.26 -5.53
N ALA A 75 -5.57 13.23 -6.03
CA ALA A 75 -5.02 12.29 -7.01
C ALA A 75 -4.68 12.96 -8.35
N ARG A 76 -5.38 14.03 -8.76
CA ARG A 76 -5.07 14.80 -9.97
C ARG A 76 -3.69 15.44 -9.95
N THR A 77 -3.13 15.68 -8.78
CA THR A 77 -1.83 16.32 -8.59
C THR A 77 -0.79 15.41 -7.92
N ALA A 78 -1.14 14.16 -7.67
CA ALA A 78 -0.23 13.18 -7.10
C ALA A 78 0.53 12.43 -8.20
N ASP A 79 1.73 11.96 -7.87
CA ASP A 79 2.54 11.09 -8.72
C ASP A 79 2.19 9.62 -8.52
N GLY A 80 1.76 9.25 -7.31
CA GLY A 80 1.39 7.88 -7.01
C GLY A 80 0.25 7.76 -6.00
N LEU A 81 -0.45 6.63 -6.05
CA LEU A 81 -1.45 6.23 -5.07
C LEU A 81 -1.20 4.77 -4.69
N ILE A 82 -1.24 4.48 -3.39
CA ILE A 82 -1.13 3.12 -2.83
C ILE A 82 -2.41 2.81 -2.07
N GLU A 83 -3.03 1.67 -2.39
CA GLU A 83 -4.19 1.15 -1.67
C GLU A 83 -4.05 -0.35 -1.39
N GLY A 84 -4.72 -0.83 -0.35
CA GLY A 84 -4.70 -2.23 0.07
C GLY A 84 -6.10 -2.77 0.38
N PHE A 85 -7.14 -2.23 -0.25
CA PHE A 85 -8.50 -2.73 -0.09
C PHE A 85 -8.74 -4.03 -0.87
N ARG A 86 -9.84 -4.69 -0.57
CA ARG A 86 -10.29 -5.84 -1.35
C ARG A 86 -10.58 -5.41 -2.80
N PRO A 87 -10.35 -6.30 -3.78
CA PRO A 87 -10.70 -6.02 -5.17
C PRO A 87 -12.13 -5.50 -5.32
N GLY A 88 -12.30 -4.45 -6.13
CA GLY A 88 -13.58 -3.80 -6.38
C GLY A 88 -14.02 -2.76 -5.34
N VAL A 89 -13.30 -2.57 -4.23
CA VAL A 89 -13.66 -1.54 -3.24
C VAL A 89 -13.44 -0.14 -3.79
N MET A 90 -12.27 0.13 -4.33
CA MET A 90 -11.95 1.43 -4.91
C MET A 90 -12.84 1.77 -6.11
N GLU A 91 -13.18 0.77 -6.92
CA GLU A 91 -14.11 0.93 -8.03
C GLU A 91 -15.51 1.36 -7.54
N ARG A 92 -16.04 0.71 -6.49
CA ARG A 92 -17.34 1.08 -5.91
C ARG A 92 -17.35 2.47 -5.28
N LEU A 93 -16.20 2.95 -4.84
CA LEU A 93 -16.03 4.33 -4.32
C LEU A 93 -15.86 5.36 -5.45
N GLY A 94 -15.80 4.95 -6.72
CA GLY A 94 -15.48 5.86 -7.82
C GLY A 94 -14.03 6.34 -7.84
N LEU A 95 -13.13 5.58 -7.20
CA LEU A 95 -11.71 5.86 -7.04
C LEU A 95 -10.83 4.78 -7.64
N GLY A 96 -11.42 3.88 -8.44
CA GLY A 96 -10.68 2.83 -9.15
C GLY A 96 -9.71 3.39 -10.19
N PRO A 97 -8.77 2.56 -10.68
CA PRO A 97 -7.73 3.02 -11.62
C PRO A 97 -8.31 3.64 -12.90
N ASP A 98 -9.40 3.09 -13.45
CA ASP A 98 -10.01 3.62 -14.67
C ASP A 98 -10.43 5.07 -14.53
N VAL A 99 -10.95 5.45 -13.35
CA VAL A 99 -11.38 6.82 -13.04
C VAL A 99 -10.17 7.71 -12.79
N LEU A 100 -9.28 7.30 -11.87
CA LEU A 100 -8.17 8.16 -11.46
C LEU A 100 -7.12 8.34 -12.55
N LEU A 101 -6.87 7.32 -13.40
CA LEU A 101 -5.96 7.43 -14.54
C LEU A 101 -6.55 8.23 -15.70
N THR A 102 -7.89 8.31 -15.81
CA THR A 102 -8.54 9.26 -16.72
C THR A 102 -8.33 10.70 -16.25
N ASP A 103 -8.45 10.95 -14.94
CA ASP A 103 -8.24 12.28 -14.38
C ASP A 103 -6.76 12.69 -14.36
N ASN A 104 -5.86 11.73 -14.16
CA ASN A 104 -4.41 11.93 -14.14
C ASN A 104 -3.69 10.76 -14.82
N PRO A 105 -3.43 10.84 -16.13
CA PRO A 105 -2.75 9.76 -16.88
C PRO A 105 -1.30 9.49 -16.43
N ARG A 106 -0.73 10.37 -15.62
CA ARG A 106 0.62 10.22 -15.06
C ARG A 106 0.65 9.56 -13.69
N LEU A 107 -0.52 9.31 -13.08
CA LEU A 107 -0.61 8.69 -11.77
C LEU A 107 -0.14 7.23 -11.83
N VAL A 108 0.77 6.85 -10.95
CA VAL A 108 1.13 5.45 -10.73
C VAL A 108 0.21 4.87 -9.66
N TYR A 109 -0.63 3.92 -10.05
CA TYR A 109 -1.63 3.32 -9.17
C TYR A 109 -1.15 1.96 -8.63
N GLY A 110 -0.75 1.90 -7.37
CA GLY A 110 -0.25 0.71 -6.68
C GLY A 110 -1.34 -0.01 -5.90
N ARG A 111 -1.57 -1.29 -6.21
CA ARG A 111 -2.53 -2.17 -5.52
C ARG A 111 -1.82 -3.22 -4.71
N MET A 112 -2.02 -3.21 -3.40
CA MET A 112 -1.53 -4.24 -2.49
C MET A 112 -2.64 -5.22 -2.15
N THR A 113 -2.55 -6.44 -2.67
CA THR A 113 -3.51 -7.52 -2.39
C THR A 113 -2.77 -8.79 -1.98
N GLY A 114 -3.44 -9.62 -1.20
CA GLY A 114 -2.88 -10.89 -0.79
C GLY A 114 -2.91 -11.96 -1.89
N TRP A 115 -3.95 -11.92 -2.74
CA TRP A 115 -4.25 -13.01 -3.67
C TRP A 115 -4.47 -12.54 -5.11
N GLY A 116 -4.05 -11.30 -5.43
CA GLY A 116 -4.32 -10.70 -6.73
C GLY A 116 -5.71 -10.08 -6.83
N GLN A 117 -6.04 -9.59 -8.03
CA GLN A 117 -7.34 -8.96 -8.30
C GLN A 117 -8.42 -9.98 -8.66
N ASP A 118 -8.01 -11.14 -9.18
CA ASP A 118 -8.87 -12.20 -9.71
C ASP A 118 -8.55 -13.54 -9.05
N GLY A 119 -9.46 -14.50 -9.21
CA GLY A 119 -9.28 -15.86 -8.73
C GLY A 119 -10.05 -16.17 -7.45
N PRO A 120 -10.06 -17.45 -7.02
CA PRO A 120 -10.94 -17.93 -5.94
C PRO A 120 -10.61 -17.34 -4.57
N LEU A 121 -9.40 -16.88 -4.35
CA LEU A 121 -8.96 -16.27 -3.09
C LEU A 121 -8.94 -14.75 -3.11
N ALA A 122 -9.23 -14.08 -4.22
CA ALA A 122 -9.12 -12.63 -4.37
C ALA A 122 -9.86 -11.85 -3.27
N GLN A 123 -11.01 -12.34 -2.82
CA GLN A 123 -11.80 -11.73 -1.75
C GLN A 123 -11.45 -12.28 -0.35
N ALA A 124 -10.52 -13.23 -0.23
CA ALA A 124 -10.13 -13.81 1.05
C ALA A 124 -9.13 -12.93 1.81
N ALA A 125 -9.13 -13.02 3.14
CA ALA A 125 -8.07 -12.44 3.96
C ALA A 125 -6.80 -13.28 3.83
N GLY A 126 -5.65 -12.62 3.94
CA GLY A 126 -4.38 -13.29 4.04
C GLY A 126 -3.31 -12.33 4.51
N HIS A 127 -2.30 -12.89 5.18
CA HIS A 127 -1.11 -12.21 5.62
C HIS A 127 0.10 -13.12 5.45
N ASP A 128 1.28 -12.66 5.79
CA ASP A 128 2.58 -13.30 5.58
C ASP A 128 2.52 -14.84 5.63
N ILE A 129 2.09 -15.40 6.76
CA ILE A 129 2.11 -16.85 6.98
C ILE A 129 1.24 -17.62 5.97
N ASN A 130 0.15 -17.02 5.50
CA ASN A 130 -0.71 -17.66 4.49
C ASN A 130 0.00 -17.71 3.14
N TYR A 131 0.67 -16.63 2.75
CA TYR A 131 1.39 -16.54 1.46
C TYR A 131 2.60 -17.43 1.45
N ILE A 132 3.43 -17.39 2.51
CA ILE A 132 4.65 -18.21 2.59
C ILE A 132 4.34 -19.69 2.75
N ALA A 133 3.19 -20.06 3.34
CA ALA A 133 2.74 -21.44 3.41
C ALA A 133 2.39 -22.00 2.02
N LEU A 134 1.58 -21.26 1.25
CA LEU A 134 1.15 -21.71 -0.08
C LEU A 134 2.27 -21.64 -1.13
N SER A 135 3.20 -20.71 -1.00
CA SER A 135 4.38 -20.64 -1.89
C SER A 135 5.45 -21.70 -1.56
N GLY A 136 5.35 -22.39 -0.44
CA GLY A 136 6.35 -23.33 0.04
C GLY A 136 7.51 -22.69 0.82
N ALA A 137 7.62 -21.37 0.87
CA ALA A 137 8.70 -20.68 1.58
C ALA A 137 8.72 -21.02 3.08
N LEU A 138 7.56 -21.19 3.70
CA LEU A 138 7.45 -21.59 5.10
C LEU A 138 8.09 -22.97 5.37
N HIS A 139 7.97 -23.90 4.42
CA HIS A 139 8.55 -25.25 4.56
C HIS A 139 10.08 -25.21 4.68
N LEU A 140 10.72 -24.22 4.08
CA LEU A 140 12.17 -24.04 4.14
C LEU A 140 12.65 -23.36 5.44
N SER A 141 11.73 -22.87 6.25
CA SER A 141 12.01 -22.13 7.48
C SER A 141 11.93 -23.08 8.68
N GLY A 142 13.07 -23.41 9.29
CA GLY A 142 13.11 -24.28 10.46
C GLY A 142 14.25 -25.30 10.41
N ARG A 143 14.24 -26.21 11.36
CA ARG A 143 15.21 -27.30 11.45
C ARG A 143 14.65 -28.58 10.87
N ALA A 144 15.49 -29.43 10.33
CA ALA A 144 15.08 -30.74 9.83
C ALA A 144 14.40 -31.56 10.95
N GLY A 145 13.22 -32.11 10.67
CA GLY A 145 12.43 -32.91 11.62
C GLY A 145 11.51 -32.11 12.55
N ASP A 146 11.62 -30.78 12.56
CA ASP A 146 10.76 -29.90 13.37
C ASP A 146 9.67 -29.23 12.54
N LYS A 147 8.71 -28.61 13.22
CA LYS A 147 7.70 -27.76 12.58
C LYS A 147 8.38 -26.50 12.02
N PRO A 148 7.94 -26.00 10.83
CA PRO A 148 8.43 -24.74 10.30
C PRO A 148 8.21 -23.59 11.28
N THR A 149 9.18 -22.68 11.36
CA THR A 149 9.12 -21.50 12.20
C THR A 149 9.05 -20.26 11.31
N PRO A 150 7.91 -19.55 11.24
CA PRO A 150 7.79 -18.36 10.40
C PRO A 150 8.69 -17.23 10.89
N ALA A 151 9.30 -16.49 9.97
CA ALA A 151 10.10 -15.30 10.25
C ALA A 151 9.20 -14.07 10.47
N MET A 152 8.20 -14.19 11.33
CA MET A 152 7.16 -13.16 11.53
C MET A 152 6.49 -12.77 10.19
N ASN A 153 6.32 -11.48 9.92
CA ASN A 153 5.77 -10.93 8.68
C ASN A 153 6.84 -10.35 7.74
N LEU A 154 8.08 -10.84 7.86
CA LEU A 154 9.22 -10.26 7.14
C LEU A 154 9.34 -10.76 5.71
N VAL A 155 8.87 -11.97 5.40
CA VAL A 155 9.09 -12.62 4.10
C VAL A 155 7.94 -12.31 3.14
N GLY A 156 6.71 -12.62 3.49
CA GLY A 156 5.55 -12.44 2.62
C GLY A 156 5.05 -11.00 2.59
N ASP A 157 4.76 -10.42 3.77
CA ASP A 157 4.19 -9.07 3.85
C ASP A 157 5.22 -7.98 3.50
N PHE A 158 6.38 -7.97 4.16
CA PHE A 158 7.31 -6.85 4.01
C PHE A 158 8.29 -7.05 2.84
N GLY A 159 9.06 -8.13 2.83
CA GLY A 159 10.06 -8.39 1.80
C GLY A 159 9.43 -8.68 0.44
N GLY A 160 8.47 -9.62 0.39
CA GLY A 160 7.79 -10.01 -0.84
C GLY A 160 6.74 -9.01 -1.30
N GLY A 161 5.93 -8.48 -0.37
CA GLY A 161 4.85 -7.55 -0.68
C GLY A 161 5.31 -6.09 -0.71
N GLY A 162 5.61 -5.53 0.46
CA GLY A 162 5.87 -4.09 0.59
C GLY A 162 7.09 -3.59 -0.18
N MET A 163 8.22 -4.33 -0.13
CA MET A 163 9.42 -3.97 -0.90
C MET A 163 9.17 -4.04 -2.41
N MET A 164 8.47 -5.08 -2.88
CA MET A 164 8.17 -5.23 -4.30
C MET A 164 7.17 -4.16 -4.78
N LEU A 165 6.21 -3.76 -3.93
CA LEU A 165 5.35 -2.63 -4.24
C LEU A 165 6.16 -1.33 -4.36
N ALA A 166 7.01 -1.02 -3.38
CA ALA A 166 7.86 0.18 -3.42
C ALA A 166 8.76 0.20 -4.67
N PHE A 167 9.40 -0.93 -4.98
CA PHE A 167 10.21 -1.07 -6.20
C PHE A 167 9.39 -0.87 -7.48
N GLY A 168 8.22 -1.50 -7.57
CA GLY A 168 7.31 -1.37 -8.71
C GLY A 168 6.81 0.06 -8.92
N MET A 169 6.44 0.74 -7.82
CA MET A 169 6.07 2.16 -7.85
C MET A 169 7.20 3.02 -8.40
N LEU A 170 8.43 2.84 -7.92
CA LEU A 170 9.59 3.60 -8.41
C LEU A 170 9.89 3.33 -9.88
N ALA A 171 9.84 2.07 -10.31
CA ALA A 171 10.05 1.71 -11.70
C ALA A 171 9.00 2.36 -12.63
N ALA A 172 7.72 2.36 -12.21
CA ALA A 172 6.64 2.99 -12.96
C ALA A 172 6.76 4.53 -12.96
N LEU A 173 7.11 5.16 -11.83
CA LEU A 173 7.36 6.59 -11.74
C LEU A 173 8.48 7.04 -12.68
N ILE A 174 9.57 6.29 -12.78
CA ILE A 174 10.64 6.55 -13.76
C ILE A 174 10.11 6.42 -15.19
N GLY A 175 9.26 5.43 -15.46
CA GLY A 175 8.65 5.25 -16.77
C GLY A 175 7.77 6.42 -17.20
N VAL A 176 7.00 6.98 -16.27
CA VAL A 176 6.11 8.13 -16.51
C VAL A 176 6.88 9.45 -16.74
N GLN A 177 8.11 9.56 -16.23
CA GLN A 177 8.96 10.75 -16.40
C GLN A 177 9.66 10.81 -17.77
N ARG A 178 9.72 9.71 -18.51
CA ARG A 178 10.34 9.60 -19.83
C ARG A 178 9.35 9.86 -20.95
#